data_7f3b278c294648b053213b3408ad7925
#
_entry.id   7f3b278c294648b053213b3408ad7925
#
_cell.length_a   1.000
_cell.length_b   1.000
_cell.length_c   1.000
_cell.angle_alpha   90.00
_cell.angle_beta   90.00
_cell.angle_gamma   90.00
#
_symmetry.space_group_name_H-M   'P 1'
#
loop_
_entity.id
_entity.type
_entity.pdbx_description
1 polymer ?
#
loop_
_entity_poly.entity_id
_entity_poly.type
_entity_poly.pdbx_seq_one_letter_code
_entity_poly.pdbx_strand_id
1 'polypeptide(L)'
;VNEYSLSTAFDVSTASYVQNFAVGSQEVYPDGLSFNNDGTKMYVIGTSGDDVNEYNLSTAFDVSSASFAGNSERFSVVSQDNAPREITFNNDGTKMFIIGGAGNDINEYNLTTAFDVSTASYVQNLSVSSQDTGPSGFAFNNDGTKMFVIGYGSDNVYEYSLDNPADQTVCINDAITNITYNTTGATGIGSATNLPNGVTAAWSSNVLTISGTPSVAGTYAYSVPLTGGCGSVAATGTITVLP
;
A
#
# COMPACT_ATOMS: atom_id res chain seq x y z
N VAL A 1 4.82 21.73 -10.53
CA VAL A 1 5.96 20.98 -9.99
C VAL A 1 7.22 21.77 -10.25
N ASN A 2 8.06 21.98 -9.22
CA ASN A 2 9.37 22.64 -9.35
C ASN A 2 10.47 21.60 -9.18
N GLU A 3 11.51 21.70 -10.00
CA GLU A 3 12.69 20.83 -9.96
C GLU A 3 13.90 21.61 -9.44
N TYR A 4 14.66 20.96 -8.54
CA TYR A 4 15.92 21.47 -8.01
C TYR A 4 16.99 20.41 -8.16
N SER A 5 18.19 20.81 -8.57
CA SER A 5 19.39 19.97 -8.55
C SER A 5 20.14 20.14 -7.23
N LEU A 6 20.70 19.05 -6.70
CA LEU A 6 21.55 19.04 -5.52
C LEU A 6 22.98 18.71 -5.93
N SER A 7 23.94 19.59 -5.64
CA SER A 7 25.36 19.28 -5.93
C SER A 7 25.94 18.25 -4.97
N THR A 8 25.31 18.07 -3.79
CA THR A 8 25.59 17.00 -2.86
C THR A 8 24.30 16.24 -2.58
N ALA A 9 24.29 14.93 -2.77
CA ALA A 9 23.11 14.10 -2.59
C ALA A 9 22.52 14.28 -1.18
N PHE A 10 21.18 14.51 -1.11
CA PHE A 10 20.40 14.74 0.11
C PHE A 10 20.80 15.97 0.96
N ASP A 11 21.65 16.86 0.43
CA ASP A 11 22.01 18.12 1.08
C ASP A 11 21.22 19.26 0.43
N VAL A 12 20.10 19.66 1.06
CA VAL A 12 19.20 20.71 0.56
C VAL A 12 19.85 22.10 0.54
N SER A 13 20.95 22.32 1.32
CA SER A 13 21.70 23.56 1.28
C SER A 13 22.44 23.77 -0.05
N THR A 14 22.60 22.69 -0.82
CA THR A 14 23.23 22.71 -2.17
C THR A 14 22.20 22.80 -3.30
N ALA A 15 20.92 22.97 -2.97
CA ALA A 15 19.85 23.02 -3.96
C ALA A 15 19.93 24.25 -4.84
N SER A 16 19.83 24.06 -6.14
CA SER A 16 19.65 25.13 -7.12
C SER A 16 18.42 24.85 -7.97
N TYR A 17 17.57 25.87 -8.15
CA TYR A 17 16.40 25.76 -9.01
C TYR A 17 16.81 25.47 -10.45
N VAL A 18 16.16 24.48 -11.06
CA VAL A 18 16.39 24.10 -12.46
C VAL A 18 15.24 24.61 -13.32
N GLN A 19 14.03 24.17 -13.06
CA GLN A 19 12.87 24.41 -13.90
C GLN A 19 11.56 24.06 -13.20
N ASN A 20 10.43 24.27 -13.92
CA ASN A 20 9.12 23.82 -13.46
C ASN A 20 8.29 23.22 -14.59
N PHE A 21 7.25 22.48 -14.20
CA PHE A 21 6.19 21.99 -15.07
C PHE A 21 4.83 22.39 -14.48
N ALA A 22 3.96 22.96 -15.31
CA ALA A 22 2.63 23.40 -14.88
C ALA A 22 1.62 22.25 -15.03
N VAL A 23 0.98 21.90 -13.92
CA VAL A 23 -0.07 20.84 -13.86
C VAL A 23 -1.48 21.41 -13.79
N GLY A 24 -1.63 22.74 -13.75
CA GLY A 24 -2.89 23.44 -13.51
C GLY A 24 -3.99 23.20 -14.54
N SER A 25 -3.67 22.61 -15.70
CA SER A 25 -4.67 22.20 -16.69
C SER A 25 -5.39 20.91 -16.29
N GLN A 26 -4.80 20.09 -15.44
CA GLN A 26 -5.34 18.83 -14.93
C GLN A 26 -5.76 18.97 -13.46
N GLU A 27 -4.93 19.65 -12.64
CA GLU A 27 -5.17 19.83 -11.20
C GLU A 27 -4.82 21.25 -10.77
N VAL A 28 -5.84 22.02 -10.34
CA VAL A 28 -5.67 23.44 -9.94
C VAL A 28 -5.14 23.56 -8.52
N TYR A 29 -5.47 22.60 -7.65
CA TYR A 29 -5.01 22.53 -6.26
C TYR A 29 -4.25 21.22 -6.02
N PRO A 30 -3.01 21.11 -6.58
CA PRO A 30 -2.20 19.91 -6.41
C PRO A 30 -1.65 19.85 -4.98
N ASP A 31 -1.91 18.73 -4.30
CA ASP A 31 -1.45 18.47 -2.94
C ASP A 31 -0.34 17.40 -2.90
N GLY A 32 -0.50 16.30 -3.62
CA GLY A 32 0.43 15.17 -3.61
C GLY A 32 1.17 14.96 -4.93
N LEU A 33 2.40 14.47 -4.81
CA LEU A 33 3.29 14.18 -5.92
C LEU A 33 4.05 12.87 -5.66
N SER A 34 4.07 11.98 -6.65
CA SER A 34 4.88 10.77 -6.62
C SER A 34 5.52 10.49 -7.97
N PHE A 35 6.55 9.65 -7.99
CA PHE A 35 7.18 9.12 -9.20
C PHE A 35 7.21 7.60 -9.14
N ASN A 36 7.28 6.95 -10.31
CA ASN A 36 7.68 5.56 -10.35
C ASN A 36 9.20 5.41 -10.11
N ASN A 37 9.65 4.16 -9.90
CA ASN A 37 11.01 3.90 -9.46
C ASN A 37 12.12 4.37 -10.43
N ASP A 38 11.84 4.38 -11.73
CA ASP A 38 12.80 4.78 -12.76
C ASP A 38 12.65 6.25 -13.20
N GLY A 39 11.68 6.98 -12.62
CA GLY A 39 11.45 8.40 -12.89
C GLY A 39 10.85 8.70 -14.26
N THR A 40 10.36 7.71 -14.98
CA THR A 40 9.73 7.90 -16.30
C THR A 40 8.25 8.25 -16.23
N LYS A 41 7.64 8.13 -15.03
CA LYS A 41 6.26 8.52 -14.75
C LYS A 41 6.19 9.41 -13.51
N MET A 42 5.33 10.42 -13.56
CA MET A 42 5.00 11.31 -12.46
C MET A 42 3.49 11.31 -12.24
N TYR A 43 3.07 11.30 -10.99
CA TYR A 43 1.66 11.30 -10.58
C TYR A 43 1.38 12.52 -9.74
N VAL A 44 0.30 13.22 -10.06
CA VAL A 44 -0.17 14.40 -9.32
C VAL A 44 -1.60 14.15 -8.89
N ILE A 45 -1.87 14.41 -7.62
CA ILE A 45 -3.20 14.34 -7.03
C ILE A 45 -3.52 15.64 -6.31
N GLY A 46 -4.79 15.99 -6.19
CA GLY A 46 -5.23 17.19 -5.48
C GLY A 46 -6.75 17.29 -5.40
N THR A 47 -7.21 18.37 -4.79
CA THR A 47 -8.61 18.56 -4.36
C THR A 47 -9.50 19.24 -5.40
N SER A 48 -9.01 19.51 -6.61
CA SER A 48 -9.84 20.14 -7.66
C SER A 48 -10.50 19.11 -8.57
N GLY A 49 -9.80 18.03 -8.88
CA GLY A 49 -10.28 16.98 -9.76
C GLY A 49 -10.67 15.69 -9.02
N ASP A 50 -10.15 15.51 -7.81
CA ASP A 50 -10.25 14.27 -7.03
C ASP A 50 -9.79 13.06 -7.86
N ASP A 51 -8.71 13.29 -8.65
CA ASP A 51 -8.15 12.35 -9.59
C ASP A 51 -6.64 12.19 -9.38
N VAL A 52 -6.14 11.00 -9.69
CA VAL A 52 -4.72 10.78 -9.96
C VAL A 52 -4.46 11.09 -11.43
N ASN A 53 -3.61 12.07 -11.69
CA ASN A 53 -3.19 12.47 -13.03
C ASN A 53 -1.80 11.93 -13.32
N GLU A 54 -1.68 11.06 -14.34
CA GLU A 54 -0.41 10.47 -14.77
C GLU A 54 0.26 11.33 -15.86
N TYR A 55 1.58 11.49 -15.74
CA TYR A 55 2.43 12.16 -16.73
C TYR A 55 3.58 11.25 -17.13
N ASN A 56 3.86 11.17 -18.42
CA ASN A 56 5.04 10.49 -18.95
C ASN A 56 6.21 11.48 -19.06
N LEU A 57 7.40 11.06 -18.60
CA LEU A 57 8.63 11.83 -18.72
C LEU A 57 9.53 11.13 -19.76
N SER A 58 9.94 11.86 -20.81
CA SER A 58 10.84 11.31 -21.83
C SER A 58 12.30 11.23 -21.35
N THR A 59 12.62 11.99 -20.30
CA THR A 59 13.88 11.90 -19.55
C THR A 59 13.55 11.69 -18.08
N ALA A 60 14.12 10.64 -17.48
CA ALA A 60 13.84 10.26 -16.11
C ALA A 60 14.07 11.42 -15.12
N PHE A 61 13.07 11.70 -14.28
CA PHE A 61 13.05 12.77 -13.27
C PHE A 61 13.23 14.20 -13.80
N ASP A 62 13.23 14.42 -15.12
CA ASP A 62 13.28 15.75 -15.74
C ASP A 62 11.85 16.24 -16.00
N VAL A 63 11.33 17.14 -15.13
CA VAL A 63 9.95 17.62 -15.23
C VAL A 63 9.68 18.45 -16.48
N SER A 64 10.70 19.01 -17.14
CA SER A 64 10.51 19.71 -18.41
C SER A 64 10.13 18.77 -19.55
N SER A 65 10.48 17.49 -19.41
CA SER A 65 10.16 16.45 -20.38
C SER A 65 8.76 15.82 -20.15
N ALA A 66 8.04 16.28 -19.11
CA ALA A 66 6.74 15.71 -18.74
C ALA A 66 5.66 16.06 -19.76
N SER A 67 4.79 15.11 -20.03
CA SER A 67 3.59 15.28 -20.83
C SER A 67 2.43 14.51 -20.17
N PHE A 68 1.26 15.15 -20.12
CA PHE A 68 0.07 14.46 -19.60
C PHE A 68 -0.22 13.20 -20.42
N ALA A 69 -0.35 12.05 -19.74
CA ALA A 69 -0.50 10.77 -20.40
C ALA A 69 -1.86 10.59 -21.12
N GLY A 70 -2.84 11.41 -20.76
CA GLY A 70 -4.16 11.44 -21.36
C GLY A 70 -5.28 11.08 -20.36
N ASN A 71 -6.52 11.32 -20.76
CA ASN A 71 -7.67 11.06 -19.89
C ASN A 71 -7.90 9.55 -19.63
N SER A 72 -7.37 8.67 -20.48
CA SER A 72 -7.38 7.23 -20.25
C SER A 72 -6.49 6.80 -19.10
N GLU A 73 -5.44 7.59 -18.83
CA GLU A 73 -4.45 7.38 -17.76
C GLU A 73 -4.74 8.24 -16.52
N ARG A 74 -5.98 8.71 -16.38
CA ARG A 74 -6.48 9.41 -15.20
C ARG A 74 -7.36 8.48 -14.40
N PHE A 75 -7.20 8.46 -13.08
CA PHE A 75 -8.01 7.63 -12.20
C PHE A 75 -8.72 8.46 -11.14
N SER A 76 -10.07 8.42 -11.14
CA SER A 76 -10.86 9.16 -10.15
C SER A 76 -10.95 8.41 -8.83
N VAL A 77 -10.70 9.12 -7.74
CA VAL A 77 -10.78 8.62 -6.36
C VAL A 77 -11.94 9.21 -5.57
N VAL A 78 -12.76 10.06 -6.21
CA VAL A 78 -13.88 10.80 -5.60
C VAL A 78 -14.86 9.91 -4.83
N SER A 79 -15.03 8.64 -5.24
CA SER A 79 -15.92 7.68 -4.57
C SER A 79 -15.38 7.24 -3.21
N GLN A 80 -14.07 7.33 -2.98
CA GLN A 80 -13.41 6.97 -1.74
C GLN A 80 -13.07 8.21 -0.91
N ASP A 81 -12.51 9.25 -1.55
CA ASP A 81 -12.22 10.51 -0.90
C ASP A 81 -12.34 11.68 -1.90
N ASN A 82 -13.02 12.75 -1.51
CA ASN A 82 -13.17 13.98 -2.30
C ASN A 82 -12.27 15.12 -1.80
N ALA A 83 -11.27 14.79 -1.01
CA ALA A 83 -10.21 15.69 -0.57
C ALA A 83 -8.88 14.94 -0.47
N PRO A 84 -8.43 14.27 -1.56
CA PRO A 84 -7.18 13.51 -1.56
C PRO A 84 -5.98 14.45 -1.41
N ARG A 85 -4.96 14.04 -0.63
CA ARG A 85 -3.83 14.88 -0.24
C ARG A 85 -2.48 14.34 -0.70
N GLU A 86 -2.25 13.05 -0.54
CA GLU A 86 -0.98 12.43 -0.88
C GLU A 86 -1.19 11.07 -1.54
N ILE A 87 -0.24 10.73 -2.41
CA ILE A 87 -0.21 9.46 -3.15
C ILE A 87 1.17 8.81 -2.99
N THR A 88 1.18 7.51 -2.78
CA THR A 88 2.40 6.70 -2.86
C THR A 88 2.11 5.32 -3.44
N PHE A 89 3.18 4.62 -3.83
CA PHE A 89 3.12 3.25 -4.34
C PHE A 89 3.95 2.33 -3.46
N ASN A 90 3.65 1.03 -3.48
CA ASN A 90 4.57 0.05 -2.96
C ASN A 90 5.81 -0.10 -3.88
N ASN A 91 6.81 -0.84 -3.42
CA ASN A 91 8.11 -0.92 -4.10
C ASN A 91 8.05 -1.47 -5.53
N ASP A 92 7.09 -2.34 -5.86
CA ASP A 92 6.93 -2.93 -7.19
C ASP A 92 5.85 -2.26 -8.05
N GLY A 93 5.17 -1.23 -7.51
CA GLY A 93 4.14 -0.46 -8.22
C GLY A 93 2.83 -1.19 -8.45
N THR A 94 2.62 -2.34 -7.82
CA THR A 94 1.36 -3.11 -7.95
C THR A 94 0.26 -2.64 -7.02
N LYS A 95 0.61 -1.75 -6.07
CA LYS A 95 -0.33 -1.11 -5.15
C LYS A 95 -0.13 0.40 -5.14
N MET A 96 -1.24 1.11 -5.07
CA MET A 96 -1.31 2.55 -4.89
C MET A 96 -2.06 2.85 -3.61
N PHE A 97 -1.60 3.83 -2.85
CA PHE A 97 -2.20 4.29 -1.61
C PHE A 97 -2.43 5.79 -1.67
N ILE A 98 -3.59 6.22 -1.19
CA ILE A 98 -3.99 7.62 -1.16
C ILE A 98 -4.53 7.94 0.22
N ILE A 99 -3.96 8.98 0.85
CA ILE A 99 -4.53 9.56 2.06
C ILE A 99 -5.45 10.71 1.69
N GLY A 100 -6.60 10.77 2.32
CA GLY A 100 -7.60 11.81 2.10
C GLY A 100 -8.11 12.44 3.38
N GLY A 101 -8.49 13.71 3.26
CA GLY A 101 -8.99 14.51 4.38
C GLY A 101 -10.49 14.41 4.59
N ALA A 102 -11.25 13.94 3.61
CA ALA A 102 -12.71 13.81 3.75
C ALA A 102 -13.10 12.52 4.50
N GLY A 103 -12.45 11.40 4.16
CA GLY A 103 -12.64 10.12 4.86
C GLY A 103 -11.85 10.02 6.15
N ASN A 104 -10.80 10.82 6.31
CA ASN A 104 -9.77 10.64 7.34
C ASN A 104 -9.26 9.20 7.33
N ASP A 105 -8.88 8.72 6.15
CA ASP A 105 -8.46 7.36 5.91
C ASP A 105 -7.37 7.25 4.84
N ILE A 106 -6.80 6.06 4.74
CA ILE A 106 -5.88 5.68 3.68
C ILE A 106 -6.58 4.64 2.84
N ASN A 107 -6.72 4.94 1.55
CA ASN A 107 -7.38 4.12 0.56
C ASN A 107 -6.34 3.30 -0.22
N GLU A 108 -6.50 1.97 -0.26
CA GLU A 108 -5.65 1.04 -0.98
C GLU A 108 -6.27 0.63 -2.31
N TYR A 109 -5.46 0.63 -3.35
CA TYR A 109 -5.83 0.19 -4.70
C TYR A 109 -4.81 -0.83 -5.21
N ASN A 110 -5.29 -1.89 -5.89
CA ASN A 110 -4.44 -2.79 -6.67
C ASN A 110 -4.33 -2.29 -8.11
N LEU A 111 -3.14 -2.38 -8.69
CA LEU A 111 -2.88 -2.11 -10.09
C LEU A 111 -2.54 -3.43 -10.79
N THR A 112 -3.26 -3.76 -11.88
CA THR A 112 -2.97 -4.98 -12.66
C THR A 112 -1.73 -4.83 -13.53
N THR A 113 -1.36 -3.59 -13.85
CA THR A 113 -0.09 -3.22 -14.48
C THR A 113 0.65 -2.28 -13.53
N ALA A 114 1.89 -2.62 -13.18
CA ALA A 114 2.68 -1.83 -12.24
C ALA A 114 2.82 -0.37 -12.70
N PHE A 115 2.55 0.57 -11.77
CA PHE A 115 2.62 2.02 -12.02
C PHE A 115 1.73 2.53 -13.16
N ASP A 116 0.64 1.84 -13.48
CA ASP A 116 -0.36 2.24 -14.46
C ASP A 116 -1.68 2.49 -13.73
N VAL A 117 -1.97 3.77 -13.44
CA VAL A 117 -3.11 4.14 -12.62
C VAL A 117 -4.46 3.87 -13.32
N SER A 118 -4.48 3.72 -14.66
CA SER A 118 -5.69 3.35 -15.40
C SER A 118 -6.18 1.94 -15.05
N THR A 119 -5.27 1.10 -14.53
CA THR A 119 -5.57 -0.28 -14.12
C THR A 119 -5.94 -0.42 -12.64
N ALA A 120 -6.05 0.71 -11.92
CA ALA A 120 -6.32 0.71 -10.50
C ALA A 120 -7.73 0.20 -10.17
N SER A 121 -7.83 -0.58 -9.11
CA SER A 121 -9.08 -1.04 -8.54
C SER A 121 -9.04 -0.90 -7.02
N TYR A 122 -10.07 -0.29 -6.44
CA TYR A 122 -10.19 -0.12 -5.00
C TYR A 122 -10.23 -1.47 -4.28
N VAL A 123 -9.49 -1.57 -3.17
CA VAL A 123 -9.45 -2.78 -2.33
C VAL A 123 -10.13 -2.54 -0.99
N GLN A 124 -9.62 -1.58 -0.23
CA GLN A 124 -10.05 -1.30 1.14
C GLN A 124 -9.55 0.07 1.61
N ASN A 125 -10.00 0.49 2.76
CA ASN A 125 -9.44 1.64 3.46
C ASN A 125 -9.10 1.31 4.91
N LEU A 126 -8.21 2.11 5.48
CA LEU A 126 -7.93 2.15 6.90
C LEU A 126 -8.31 3.53 7.44
N SER A 127 -9.34 3.60 8.29
CA SER A 127 -9.66 4.84 8.98
C SER A 127 -8.61 5.16 10.04
N VAL A 128 -8.11 6.39 10.00
CA VAL A 128 -7.18 6.94 10.99
C VAL A 128 -7.84 8.03 11.85
N SER A 129 -9.15 8.23 11.70
CA SER A 129 -9.91 9.29 12.33
C SER A 129 -9.89 9.28 13.88
N SER A 130 -9.66 8.10 14.48
CA SER A 130 -9.50 7.99 15.94
C SER A 130 -8.16 8.50 16.45
N GLN A 131 -7.16 8.60 15.59
CA GLN A 131 -5.84 9.16 15.90
C GLN A 131 -5.73 10.59 15.40
N ASP A 132 -6.15 10.86 14.15
CA ASP A 132 -6.09 12.17 13.56
C ASP A 132 -7.33 12.46 12.70
N THR A 133 -7.97 13.61 12.93
CA THR A 133 -9.15 14.07 12.17
C THR A 133 -8.82 14.98 10.99
N GLY A 134 -7.54 15.16 10.71
CA GLY A 134 -7.03 15.93 9.58
C GLY A 134 -5.73 15.34 9.04
N PRO A 135 -5.71 14.05 8.65
CA PRO A 135 -4.51 13.44 8.14
C PRO A 135 -4.06 14.13 6.85
N SER A 136 -2.77 14.32 6.69
CA SER A 136 -2.21 15.11 5.58
C SER A 136 -1.04 14.43 4.88
N GLY A 137 -0.42 13.44 5.52
CA GLY A 137 0.72 12.72 4.95
C GLY A 137 0.90 11.36 5.57
N PHE A 138 1.53 10.45 4.84
CA PHE A 138 1.88 9.13 5.33
C PHE A 138 3.11 8.58 4.62
N ALA A 139 3.79 7.65 5.27
CA ALA A 139 4.95 6.97 4.70
C ALA A 139 4.99 5.52 5.16
N PHE A 140 5.52 4.65 4.31
CA PHE A 140 5.87 3.29 4.68
C PHE A 140 7.36 3.20 5.02
N ASN A 141 7.74 2.25 5.88
CA ASN A 141 9.13 1.83 5.96
C ASN A 141 9.53 1.05 4.70
N ASN A 142 10.84 0.78 4.51
CA ASN A 142 11.37 0.21 3.27
C ASN A 142 10.83 -1.19 2.93
N ASP A 143 10.43 -1.98 3.92
CA ASP A 143 9.89 -3.33 3.75
C ASP A 143 8.36 -3.39 3.74
N GLY A 144 7.68 -2.24 3.94
CA GLY A 144 6.22 -2.15 3.92
C GLY A 144 5.53 -2.74 5.14
N THR A 145 6.25 -3.08 6.22
CA THR A 145 5.67 -3.66 7.43
C THR A 145 5.14 -2.62 8.41
N LYS A 146 5.53 -1.35 8.23
CA LYS A 146 5.08 -0.23 9.04
C LYS A 146 4.60 0.92 8.18
N MET A 147 3.60 1.60 8.67
CA MET A 147 3.09 2.84 8.11
C MET A 147 3.07 3.92 9.18
N PHE A 148 3.46 5.11 8.81
CA PHE A 148 3.45 6.30 9.66
C PHE A 148 2.49 7.31 9.08
N VAL A 149 1.62 7.88 9.90
CA VAL A 149 0.62 8.88 9.49
C VAL A 149 0.83 10.16 10.28
N ILE A 150 0.75 11.29 9.62
CA ILE A 150 0.80 12.62 10.21
C ILE A 150 -0.38 13.45 9.74
N GLY A 151 -0.86 14.35 10.59
CA GLY A 151 -1.91 15.30 10.24
C GLY A 151 -1.92 16.51 11.17
N TYR A 152 -2.74 17.47 10.85
CA TYR A 152 -2.89 18.71 11.60
C TYR A 152 -4.01 18.66 12.65
N GLY A 153 -4.72 17.53 12.78
CA GLY A 153 -5.79 17.37 13.78
C GLY A 153 -5.25 17.08 15.18
N SER A 154 -4.08 16.46 15.29
CA SER A 154 -3.48 16.05 16.55
C SER A 154 -2.03 16.48 16.75
N ASP A 155 -1.36 16.96 15.67
CA ASP A 155 0.07 17.33 15.66
C ASP A 155 1.01 16.18 16.07
N ASN A 156 0.60 14.93 15.84
CA ASN A 156 1.36 13.72 16.20
C ASN A 156 1.73 12.90 14.96
N VAL A 157 2.74 12.04 15.13
CA VAL A 157 3.03 10.94 14.19
C VAL A 157 2.51 9.65 14.80
N TYR A 158 1.69 8.93 14.06
CA TYR A 158 1.13 7.64 14.45
C TYR A 158 1.79 6.52 13.66
N GLU A 159 2.29 5.52 14.37
CA GLU A 159 2.83 4.30 13.79
C GLU A 159 1.76 3.21 13.75
N TYR A 160 1.62 2.57 12.61
CA TYR A 160 0.78 1.40 12.38
C TYR A 160 1.67 0.24 11.98
N SER A 161 1.51 -0.90 12.64
CA SER A 161 2.10 -2.15 12.19
C SER A 161 1.23 -2.73 11.09
N LEU A 162 1.85 -3.01 9.95
CA LEU A 162 1.23 -3.68 8.81
C LEU A 162 1.74 -5.12 8.69
N ASP A 163 2.28 -5.65 9.79
CA ASP A 163 2.69 -7.04 9.84
C ASP A 163 1.53 -7.89 9.33
N ASN A 164 1.80 -8.59 8.24
CA ASN A 164 0.83 -9.54 7.73
C ASN A 164 0.55 -10.54 8.88
N PRO A 165 -0.66 -10.58 9.45
CA PRO A 165 -0.93 -11.55 10.51
C PRO A 165 -0.64 -12.99 10.08
N ALA A 166 -0.52 -13.20 8.76
CA ALA A 166 -0.12 -14.45 8.16
C ALA A 166 1.37 -14.78 8.33
N ASP A 167 2.23 -13.76 8.53
CA ASP A 167 3.67 -13.94 8.73
C ASP A 167 4.01 -13.70 10.21
N GLN A 168 4.60 -14.69 10.85
CA GLN A 168 4.94 -14.63 12.28
C GLN A 168 6.33 -15.17 12.55
N THR A 169 7.00 -14.59 13.54
CA THR A 169 8.24 -15.13 14.11
C THR A 169 8.02 -15.40 15.58
N VAL A 170 8.22 -16.66 16.01
CA VAL A 170 8.06 -17.11 17.39
C VAL A 170 9.23 -17.99 17.80
N CYS A 171 9.47 -18.16 19.11
CA CYS A 171 10.40 -19.17 19.58
C CYS A 171 9.75 -20.56 19.56
N ILE A 172 10.57 -21.60 19.53
CA ILE A 172 10.10 -22.98 19.65
C ILE A 172 9.32 -23.16 20.96
N ASN A 173 8.18 -23.84 20.89
CA ASN A 173 7.21 -24.03 21.98
C ASN A 173 6.47 -22.78 22.47
N ASP A 174 6.60 -21.66 21.81
CA ASP A 174 5.71 -20.51 22.00
C ASP A 174 4.53 -20.59 21.02
N ALA A 175 3.32 -20.29 21.50
CA ALA A 175 2.14 -20.30 20.66
C ALA A 175 2.19 -19.15 19.64
N ILE A 176 1.82 -19.43 18.38
CA ILE A 176 1.57 -18.38 17.41
C ILE A 176 0.31 -17.58 17.80
N THR A 177 0.27 -16.30 17.45
CA THR A 177 -0.98 -15.55 17.42
C THR A 177 -1.88 -16.13 16.34
N ASN A 178 -3.17 -16.32 16.62
CA ASN A 178 -4.08 -16.89 15.65
C ASN A 178 -4.09 -16.06 14.36
N ILE A 179 -3.80 -16.72 13.24
CA ILE A 179 -3.89 -16.14 11.91
C ILE A 179 -5.29 -16.42 11.39
N THR A 180 -6.04 -15.36 11.04
CA THR A 180 -7.42 -15.49 10.58
C THR A 180 -7.62 -14.88 9.21
N TYR A 181 -8.37 -15.58 8.36
CA TYR A 181 -8.81 -15.10 7.06
C TYR A 181 -10.32 -15.19 6.95
N ASN A 182 -10.98 -14.07 6.71
CA ASN A 182 -12.40 -14.07 6.36
C ASN A 182 -12.55 -14.58 4.92
N THR A 183 -13.46 -15.52 4.72
CA THR A 183 -13.70 -16.15 3.42
C THR A 183 -15.10 -15.83 2.91
N THR A 184 -15.24 -15.56 1.62
CA THR A 184 -16.54 -15.36 0.96
C THR A 184 -16.72 -16.43 -0.10
N GLY A 185 -17.79 -17.22 0.02
CA GLY A 185 -18.11 -18.29 -0.93
C GLY A 185 -17.31 -19.59 -0.79
N ALA A 186 -16.35 -19.66 0.15
CA ALA A 186 -15.69 -20.91 0.50
C ALA A 186 -16.65 -21.80 1.28
N THR A 187 -16.55 -23.12 1.08
CA THR A 187 -17.32 -24.14 1.82
C THR A 187 -16.42 -24.98 2.74
N GLY A 188 -15.12 -24.72 2.75
CA GLY A 188 -14.15 -25.42 3.57
C GLY A 188 -12.71 -25.12 3.14
N ILE A 189 -11.79 -25.94 3.63
CA ILE A 189 -10.37 -25.90 3.29
C ILE A 189 -9.90 -27.26 2.77
N GLY A 190 -8.88 -27.23 1.90
CA GLY A 190 -8.12 -28.41 1.50
C GLY A 190 -6.99 -28.72 2.48
N SER A 191 -6.15 -29.69 2.14
CA SER A 191 -4.99 -30.04 2.97
C SER A 191 -3.99 -28.88 2.99
N ALA A 192 -3.69 -28.38 4.17
CA ALA A 192 -2.62 -27.42 4.37
C ALA A 192 -1.25 -28.04 4.02
N THR A 193 -0.38 -27.23 3.43
CA THR A 193 1.00 -27.63 3.13
C THR A 193 1.97 -26.75 3.92
N ASN A 194 3.07 -27.35 4.34
CA ASN A 194 4.20 -26.69 4.98
C ASN A 194 3.87 -25.87 6.25
N LEU A 195 2.85 -26.28 7.02
CA LEU A 195 2.67 -25.77 8.38
C LEU A 195 3.73 -26.39 9.32
N PRO A 196 4.25 -25.63 10.31
CA PRO A 196 5.14 -26.21 11.34
C PRO A 196 4.44 -27.30 12.13
N ASN A 197 5.20 -28.30 12.61
CA ASN A 197 4.65 -29.30 13.52
C ASN A 197 4.08 -28.63 14.78
N GLY A 198 2.84 -28.97 15.14
CA GLY A 198 2.10 -28.38 16.26
C GLY A 198 1.21 -27.20 15.85
N VAL A 199 1.24 -26.76 14.57
CA VAL A 199 0.35 -25.75 14.02
C VAL A 199 -0.65 -26.39 13.07
N THR A 200 -1.92 -25.99 13.18
CA THR A 200 -3.04 -26.56 12.40
C THR A 200 -3.89 -25.45 11.78
N ALA A 201 -4.59 -25.79 10.70
CA ALA A 201 -5.60 -24.94 10.07
C ALA A 201 -6.99 -25.52 10.30
N ALA A 202 -7.96 -24.66 10.64
CA ALA A 202 -9.37 -25.01 10.79
C ALA A 202 -10.24 -23.97 10.09
N TRP A 203 -11.39 -24.40 9.54
CA TRP A 203 -12.35 -23.49 8.92
C TRP A 203 -13.72 -23.67 9.57
N SER A 204 -14.33 -22.55 9.93
CA SER A 204 -15.68 -22.52 10.52
C SER A 204 -16.31 -21.15 10.30
N SER A 205 -17.61 -21.12 10.00
CA SER A 205 -18.39 -19.88 9.91
C SER A 205 -17.76 -18.81 8.97
N ASN A 206 -17.26 -19.25 7.80
CA ASN A 206 -16.57 -18.41 6.82
C ASN A 206 -15.24 -17.81 7.31
N VAL A 207 -14.63 -18.39 8.34
CA VAL A 207 -13.32 -17.98 8.83
C VAL A 207 -12.37 -19.16 8.79
N LEU A 208 -11.23 -19.02 8.10
CA LEU A 208 -10.08 -19.90 8.25
C LEU A 208 -9.24 -19.39 9.43
N THR A 209 -8.90 -20.25 10.35
CA THR A 209 -8.01 -19.96 11.48
C THR A 209 -6.81 -20.91 11.46
N ILE A 210 -5.59 -20.36 11.51
CA ILE A 210 -4.35 -21.11 11.69
C ILE A 210 -3.85 -20.82 13.11
N SER A 211 -3.59 -21.85 13.90
CA SER A 211 -3.24 -21.72 15.32
C SER A 211 -2.43 -22.90 15.79
N GLY A 212 -1.75 -22.75 16.92
CA GLY A 212 -1.00 -23.82 17.56
C GLY A 212 0.34 -23.37 18.12
N THR A 213 1.13 -24.34 18.53
CA THR A 213 2.45 -24.13 19.15
C THR A 213 3.49 -24.93 18.37
N PRO A 214 4.37 -24.27 17.60
CA PRO A 214 5.35 -24.97 16.80
C PRO A 214 6.43 -25.65 17.67
N SER A 215 6.74 -26.89 17.35
CA SER A 215 7.69 -27.71 18.11
C SER A 215 9.04 -27.95 17.41
N VAL A 216 9.23 -27.40 16.23
CA VAL A 216 10.47 -27.57 15.44
C VAL A 216 10.87 -26.23 14.86
N ALA A 217 12.13 -25.84 15.06
CA ALA A 217 12.69 -24.61 14.49
C ALA A 217 12.82 -24.71 12.97
N GLY A 218 12.62 -23.57 12.28
CA GLY A 218 12.68 -23.49 10.83
C GLY A 218 11.84 -22.36 10.27
N THR A 219 11.90 -22.15 8.95
CA THR A 219 11.05 -21.22 8.21
C THR A 219 10.07 -22.01 7.35
N TYR A 220 8.78 -21.76 7.54
CA TYR A 220 7.68 -22.51 6.95
C TYR A 220 6.79 -21.59 6.12
N ALA A 221 6.98 -21.55 4.79
CA ALA A 221 6.08 -20.88 3.86
C ALA A 221 4.87 -21.78 3.61
N TYR A 222 3.78 -21.54 4.35
CA TYR A 222 2.60 -22.40 4.30
C TYR A 222 1.60 -21.98 3.23
N SER A 223 0.76 -22.94 2.82
CA SER A 223 -0.40 -22.68 1.97
C SER A 223 -1.58 -23.55 2.42
N VAL A 224 -2.76 -22.93 2.58
CA VAL A 224 -4.02 -23.58 2.92
C VAL A 224 -5.03 -23.30 1.82
N PRO A 225 -5.30 -24.27 0.92
CA PRO A 225 -6.27 -24.09 -0.16
C PRO A 225 -7.69 -23.92 0.39
N LEU A 226 -8.46 -23.00 -0.19
CA LEU A 226 -9.90 -22.88 0.06
C LEU A 226 -10.67 -23.75 -0.93
N THR A 227 -11.80 -24.32 -0.49
CA THR A 227 -12.68 -25.16 -1.32
C THR A 227 -14.05 -24.55 -1.48
N GLY A 228 -14.73 -24.84 -2.61
CA GLY A 228 -16.13 -24.47 -2.87
C GLY A 228 -16.35 -23.06 -3.44
N GLY A 229 -15.31 -22.26 -3.65
CA GLY A 229 -15.40 -20.94 -4.29
C GLY A 229 -15.16 -21.02 -5.81
N CYS A 230 -15.31 -19.88 -6.49
CA CYS A 230 -14.95 -19.73 -7.90
C CYS A 230 -13.44 -19.52 -8.02
N GLY A 231 -12.69 -20.53 -8.47
CA GLY A 231 -11.24 -20.48 -8.71
C GLY A 231 -10.41 -21.15 -7.61
N SER A 232 -9.11 -21.25 -7.85
CA SER A 232 -8.13 -21.82 -6.91
C SER A 232 -7.56 -20.71 -6.05
N VAL A 233 -8.09 -20.54 -4.85
CA VAL A 233 -7.63 -19.55 -3.87
C VAL A 233 -7.00 -20.28 -2.69
N ALA A 234 -5.89 -19.77 -2.17
CA ALA A 234 -5.24 -20.30 -0.97
C ALA A 234 -4.84 -19.16 -0.03
N ALA A 235 -4.97 -19.40 1.27
CA ALA A 235 -4.35 -18.56 2.29
C ALA A 235 -2.88 -18.96 2.42
N THR A 236 -1.98 -17.97 2.32
CA THR A 236 -0.53 -18.20 2.36
C THR A 236 0.14 -17.26 3.34
N GLY A 237 1.30 -17.64 3.84
CA GLY A 237 2.13 -16.84 4.72
C GLY A 237 3.37 -17.59 5.15
N THR A 238 4.15 -17.01 6.06
CA THR A 238 5.41 -17.55 6.56
C THR A 238 5.43 -17.59 8.08
N ILE A 239 5.69 -18.75 8.67
CA ILE A 239 5.95 -18.87 10.11
C ILE A 239 7.44 -19.22 10.29
N THR A 240 8.18 -18.31 10.93
CA THR A 240 9.58 -18.54 11.32
C THR A 240 9.63 -18.94 12.78
N VAL A 241 10.16 -20.11 13.05
CA VAL A 241 10.32 -20.66 14.40
C VAL A 241 11.80 -20.61 14.76
N LEU A 242 12.13 -19.76 15.71
CA LEU A 242 13.48 -19.61 16.25
C LEU A 242 13.78 -20.74 17.26
N PRO A 243 15.05 -21.20 17.34
CA PRO A 243 15.46 -22.23 18.30
C PRO A 243 15.38 -21.78 19.75
#